data_969c05f1582402e355650dc71e7d85d3
#
_entry.id   969c05f1582402e355650dc71e7d85d3
#
_cell.length_a   1.000
_cell.length_b   1.000
_cell.length_c   1.000
_cell.angle_alpha   90.00
_cell.angle_beta   90.00
_cell.angle_gamma   90.00
#
_symmetry.space_group_name_H-M   'P 1'
#
loop_
_entity.id
_entity.type
_entity.pdbx_description
1 polymer ?
#
loop_
_entity_poly.entity_id
_entity_poly.type
_entity_poly.pdbx_seq_one_letter_code
_entity_poly.pdbx_strand_id
1 'polypeptide(L)'
;MPEVQTDHPETAELSKPQLRMVDLNLLTVFDAVMQEQNITRAAYVLGMSQPAVSNAVARLKVMFNDELFVRYGRGIQPTARAFQLFGSVRQALQLVQNELPGSGFEPASSERVFHLCVCSPLDSILTSQIYNHIEQIAPNIHVMFKSSLNQNTEHQLRYQETEFVISYEDFHRPEFTSVPLFKDEMVLVASKNHPTIKGPLLKHDVYNEQHAAVSLDRFASFSQPWYDTVDKQASIAYQGMAMMSVLSVVSQTHLVAIAPRWLAEEFAESLELQVLPLPLKQNSRTCYLSWHEAAGRDKGHQWMEEQLVSICKR
;
A
#
# COMPACT_ATOMS: atom_id res chain seq x y z
N MET A 1 37.77 -31.04 56.35
CA MET A 1 37.48 -30.42 55.03
C MET A 1 35.95 -30.42 54.87
N PRO A 2 35.28 -29.28 54.90
CA PRO A 2 33.85 -29.22 54.66
C PRO A 2 33.55 -29.12 53.17
N GLU A 3 32.56 -29.91 52.74
CA GLU A 3 32.00 -29.93 51.40
C GLU A 3 31.32 -28.59 51.07
N VAL A 4 31.69 -28.01 49.91
CA VAL A 4 31.04 -26.82 49.36
C VAL A 4 29.79 -27.30 48.62
N GLN A 5 28.58 -27.04 49.17
CA GLN A 5 27.33 -27.10 48.45
C GLN A 5 27.29 -25.96 47.43
N THR A 6 27.34 -26.32 46.14
CA THR A 6 27.04 -25.41 45.01
C THR A 6 25.56 -25.30 44.88
N ASP A 7 25.04 -24.18 45.34
CA ASP A 7 23.67 -23.73 45.05
C ASP A 7 23.56 -23.40 43.54
N HIS A 8 22.84 -24.20 42.81
CA HIS A 8 22.39 -23.89 41.45
C HIS A 8 21.16 -22.98 41.52
N PRO A 9 21.20 -21.80 40.90
CA PRO A 9 19.98 -21.01 40.81
C PRO A 9 18.97 -21.73 39.89
N GLU A 10 17.80 -22.04 40.46
CA GLU A 10 16.62 -22.48 39.73
C GLU A 10 16.33 -21.49 38.61
N THR A 11 16.53 -21.94 37.37
CA THR A 11 16.03 -21.26 36.19
C THR A 11 14.49 -21.29 36.28
N ALA A 12 13.89 -20.15 36.62
CA ALA A 12 12.45 -19.95 36.52
C ALA A 12 12.03 -20.24 35.06
N GLU A 13 11.44 -21.42 34.84
CA GLU A 13 10.72 -21.72 33.60
C GLU A 13 9.62 -20.67 33.44
N LEU A 14 9.80 -19.72 32.52
CA LEU A 14 8.76 -18.82 32.06
C LEU A 14 7.64 -19.71 31.47
N SER A 15 6.60 -19.95 32.26
CA SER A 15 5.42 -20.70 31.83
C SER A 15 4.87 -20.04 30.57
N LYS A 16 4.77 -20.82 29.48
CA LYS A 16 4.18 -20.33 28.20
C LYS A 16 2.81 -19.72 28.50
N PRO A 17 2.56 -18.47 28.09
CA PRO A 17 1.27 -17.83 28.34
C PRO A 17 0.16 -18.69 27.71
N GLN A 18 -0.79 -19.12 28.52
CA GLN A 18 -1.89 -19.94 28.04
C GLN A 18 -2.99 -19.03 27.53
N LEU A 19 -3.52 -19.27 26.33
CA LEU A 19 -4.58 -18.47 25.71
C LEU A 19 -5.81 -18.27 26.61
N ARG A 20 -6.13 -19.27 27.45
CA ARG A 20 -7.22 -19.18 28.44
C ARG A 20 -7.08 -18.04 29.47
N MET A 21 -5.86 -17.52 29.65
CA MET A 21 -5.57 -16.40 30.54
C MET A 21 -5.72 -15.04 29.85
N VAL A 22 -5.95 -15.05 28.53
CA VAL A 22 -6.10 -13.85 27.71
C VAL A 22 -7.58 -13.46 27.65
N ASP A 23 -7.90 -12.24 28.09
CA ASP A 23 -9.23 -11.66 27.90
C ASP A 23 -9.36 -11.15 26.47
N LEU A 24 -10.03 -11.92 25.61
CA LEU A 24 -10.21 -11.59 24.19
C LEU A 24 -10.98 -10.28 23.97
N ASN A 25 -11.80 -9.84 24.94
CA ASN A 25 -12.47 -8.55 24.84
C ASN A 25 -11.48 -7.37 24.84
N LEU A 26 -10.31 -7.55 25.43
CA LEU A 26 -9.26 -6.52 25.38
C LEU A 26 -8.71 -6.33 23.95
N LEU A 27 -8.77 -7.35 23.09
CA LEU A 27 -8.29 -7.26 21.72
C LEU A 27 -9.19 -6.36 20.88
N THR A 28 -10.50 -6.34 21.11
CA THR A 28 -11.43 -5.41 20.44
C THR A 28 -11.16 -3.96 20.86
N VAL A 29 -10.83 -3.74 22.13
CA VAL A 29 -10.43 -2.42 22.62
C VAL A 29 -9.08 -2.01 22.00
N PHE A 30 -8.11 -2.93 21.91
CA PHE A 30 -6.82 -2.68 21.30
C PHE A 30 -6.99 -2.26 19.83
N ASP A 31 -7.78 -2.99 19.05
CA ASP A 31 -8.06 -2.68 17.65
C ASP A 31 -8.66 -1.28 17.48
N ALA A 32 -9.70 -0.96 18.23
CA ALA A 32 -10.34 0.36 18.16
C ALA A 32 -9.39 1.50 18.58
N VAL A 33 -8.56 1.29 19.61
CA VAL A 33 -7.60 2.31 20.07
C VAL A 33 -6.45 2.51 19.05
N MET A 34 -6.03 1.44 18.38
CA MET A 34 -5.04 1.52 17.30
C MET A 34 -5.57 2.36 16.11
N GLN A 35 -6.83 2.15 15.72
CA GLN A 35 -7.46 2.88 14.61
C GLN A 35 -7.69 4.35 14.95
N GLU A 36 -8.27 4.63 16.14
CA GLU A 36 -8.66 5.98 16.51
C GLU A 36 -7.51 6.84 17.05
N GLN A 37 -6.45 6.24 17.58
CA GLN A 37 -5.34 6.90 18.29
C GLN A 37 -5.82 7.94 19.31
N ASN A 38 -7.02 7.71 19.84
CA ASN A 38 -7.71 8.58 20.80
C ASN A 38 -8.67 7.75 21.68
N ILE A 39 -8.42 7.74 22.98
CA ILE A 39 -9.21 6.95 23.94
C ILE A 39 -10.69 7.33 23.93
N THR A 40 -11.00 8.63 23.83
CA THR A 40 -12.39 9.10 23.84
C THR A 40 -13.14 8.69 22.58
N ARG A 41 -12.51 8.77 21.41
CA ARG A 41 -13.12 8.32 20.16
C ARG A 41 -13.27 6.81 20.12
N ALA A 42 -12.25 6.06 20.56
CA ALA A 42 -12.35 4.61 20.66
C ALA A 42 -13.48 4.18 21.60
N ALA A 43 -13.67 4.89 22.73
CA ALA A 43 -14.79 4.64 23.65
C ALA A 43 -16.14 4.86 22.96
N TYR A 44 -16.28 5.92 22.18
CA TYR A 44 -17.49 6.19 21.41
C TYR A 44 -17.79 5.09 20.40
N VAL A 45 -16.81 4.69 19.60
CA VAL A 45 -16.94 3.61 18.60
C VAL A 45 -17.33 2.28 19.24
N LEU A 46 -16.75 1.96 20.41
CA LEU A 46 -17.05 0.72 21.14
C LEU A 46 -18.34 0.76 21.96
N GLY A 47 -19.02 1.89 22.05
CA GLY A 47 -20.16 2.05 22.95
C GLY A 47 -19.79 1.92 24.45
N MET A 48 -18.54 2.21 24.79
CA MET A 48 -17.99 2.08 26.14
C MET A 48 -17.75 3.45 26.78
N SER A 49 -17.64 3.49 28.12
CA SER A 49 -17.17 4.70 28.79
C SER A 49 -15.65 4.89 28.62
N GLN A 50 -15.20 6.13 28.53
CA GLN A 50 -13.77 6.45 28.43
C GLN A 50 -12.92 5.87 29.57
N PRO A 51 -13.36 5.87 30.85
CA PRO A 51 -12.64 5.16 31.89
C PRO A 51 -12.56 3.64 31.70
N ALA A 52 -13.59 3.01 31.10
CA ALA A 52 -13.56 1.58 30.82
C ALA A 52 -12.50 1.25 29.75
N VAL A 53 -12.41 2.05 28.67
CA VAL A 53 -11.37 1.89 27.65
C VAL A 53 -9.98 2.15 28.22
N SER A 54 -9.81 3.18 29.07
CA SER A 54 -8.52 3.45 29.74
C SER A 54 -8.07 2.29 30.62
N ASN A 55 -9.01 1.67 31.38
CA ASN A 55 -8.71 0.51 32.19
C ASN A 55 -8.36 -0.73 31.33
N ALA A 56 -9.09 -0.94 30.23
CA ALA A 56 -8.77 -2.00 29.28
C ALA A 56 -7.36 -1.83 28.67
N VAL A 57 -6.97 -0.60 28.30
CA VAL A 57 -5.61 -0.30 27.83
C VAL A 57 -4.57 -0.59 28.92
N ALA A 58 -4.85 -0.26 30.18
CA ALA A 58 -3.93 -0.60 31.28
C ALA A 58 -3.76 -2.12 31.45
N ARG A 59 -4.83 -2.90 31.28
CA ARG A 59 -4.78 -4.36 31.29
C ARG A 59 -4.03 -4.92 30.08
N LEU A 60 -4.19 -4.33 28.89
CA LEU A 60 -3.41 -4.68 27.69
C LEU A 60 -1.91 -4.50 27.89
N LYS A 61 -1.48 -3.41 28.52
CA LYS A 61 -0.08 -3.18 28.89
C LYS A 61 0.49 -4.30 29.74
N VAL A 62 -0.25 -4.73 30.75
CA VAL A 62 0.15 -5.86 31.59
C VAL A 62 0.19 -7.17 30.79
N MET A 63 -0.83 -7.42 29.97
CA MET A 63 -0.96 -8.65 29.18
C MET A 63 0.19 -8.83 28.18
N PHE A 64 0.60 -7.76 27.50
CA PHE A 64 1.66 -7.79 26.51
C PHE A 64 3.05 -7.38 27.04
N ASN A 65 3.12 -7.01 28.33
CA ASN A 65 4.33 -6.50 29.01
C ASN A 65 4.99 -5.36 28.19
N ASP A 66 4.17 -4.44 27.68
CA ASP A 66 4.58 -3.28 26.87
C ASP A 66 3.63 -2.12 27.09
N GLU A 67 4.13 -0.89 27.00
CA GLU A 67 3.33 0.33 27.12
C GLU A 67 2.24 0.43 26.03
N LEU A 68 2.41 -0.18 24.89
CA LEU A 68 1.57 -0.20 23.70
C LEU A 68 1.20 1.17 23.15
N PHE A 69 0.90 2.13 24.01
CA PHE A 69 0.51 3.50 23.64
C PHE A 69 1.24 4.50 24.53
N VAL A 70 1.79 5.53 23.92
CA VAL A 70 2.44 6.66 24.61
C VAL A 70 1.64 7.94 24.38
N ARG A 71 1.70 8.85 25.32
CA ARG A 71 1.00 10.13 25.19
C ARG A 71 1.65 10.99 24.14
N TYR A 72 0.87 11.50 23.20
CA TYR A 72 1.37 12.39 22.15
C TYR A 72 0.37 13.52 21.88
N GLY A 73 0.74 14.75 22.21
CA GLY A 73 -0.14 15.91 22.11
C GLY A 73 -1.43 15.75 22.89
N ARG A 74 -2.57 15.89 22.21
CA ARG A 74 -3.92 15.70 22.77
C ARG A 74 -4.44 14.26 22.64
N GLY A 75 -3.66 13.36 22.08
CA GLY A 75 -4.01 11.96 21.85
C GLY A 75 -2.95 10.98 22.37
N ILE A 76 -2.93 9.83 21.78
CA ILE A 76 -1.97 8.77 22.05
C ILE A 76 -1.34 8.29 20.74
N GLN A 77 -0.11 7.79 20.79
CA GLN A 77 0.60 7.20 19.67
C GLN A 77 0.96 5.76 20.00
N PRO A 78 0.74 4.80 19.08
CA PRO A 78 1.15 3.41 19.25
C PRO A 78 2.68 3.26 19.34
N THR A 79 3.16 2.32 20.15
CA THR A 79 4.56 1.90 20.17
C THR A 79 4.88 1.00 18.98
N ALA A 80 6.17 0.76 18.70
CA ALA A 80 6.59 -0.21 17.68
C ALA A 80 6.03 -1.61 17.99
N ARG A 81 5.91 -1.99 19.26
CA ARG A 81 5.31 -3.25 19.68
C ARG A 81 3.81 -3.31 19.39
N ALA A 82 3.08 -2.21 19.62
CA ALA A 82 1.66 -2.13 19.28
C ALA A 82 1.45 -2.31 17.77
N PHE A 83 2.26 -1.70 16.93
CA PHE A 83 2.21 -1.91 15.48
C PHE A 83 2.47 -3.36 15.09
N GLN A 84 3.47 -4.03 15.69
CA GLN A 84 3.74 -5.45 15.44
C GLN A 84 2.56 -6.37 15.81
N LEU A 85 1.85 -6.05 16.88
CA LEU A 85 0.69 -6.82 17.34
C LEU A 85 -0.57 -6.56 16.52
N PHE A 86 -0.71 -5.36 15.96
CA PHE A 86 -1.95 -4.88 15.36
C PHE A 86 -2.45 -5.79 14.24
N GLY A 87 -1.60 -6.13 13.27
CA GLY A 87 -1.98 -7.01 12.17
C GLY A 87 -2.48 -8.38 12.64
N SER A 88 -1.75 -9.01 13.56
CA SER A 88 -2.11 -10.33 14.10
C SER A 88 -3.40 -10.30 14.92
N VAL A 89 -3.61 -9.26 15.73
CA VAL A 89 -4.83 -9.09 16.53
C VAL A 89 -6.03 -8.85 15.62
N ARG A 90 -5.91 -7.95 14.66
CA ARG A 90 -6.98 -7.63 13.70
C ARG A 90 -7.38 -8.86 12.89
N GLN A 91 -6.41 -9.62 12.39
CA GLN A 91 -6.66 -10.88 11.69
C GLN A 91 -7.40 -11.89 12.57
N ALA A 92 -6.99 -12.06 13.82
CA ALA A 92 -7.64 -12.98 14.76
C ALA A 92 -9.10 -12.57 15.02
N LEU A 93 -9.37 -11.28 15.27
CA LEU A 93 -10.72 -10.76 15.46
C LEU A 93 -11.58 -10.97 14.22
N GLN A 94 -11.03 -10.74 13.04
CA GLN A 94 -11.73 -10.88 11.77
C GLN A 94 -12.10 -12.34 11.48
N LEU A 95 -11.17 -13.29 11.72
CA LEU A 95 -11.45 -14.72 11.60
C LEU A 95 -12.61 -15.15 12.52
N VAL A 96 -12.62 -14.68 13.76
CA VAL A 96 -13.71 -14.97 14.69
C VAL A 96 -15.02 -14.33 14.23
N GLN A 97 -14.97 -13.06 13.79
CA GLN A 97 -16.14 -12.33 13.33
C GLN A 97 -16.80 -12.99 12.12
N ASN A 98 -16.01 -13.51 11.18
CA ASN A 98 -16.51 -14.20 9.98
C ASN A 98 -17.27 -15.49 10.29
N GLU A 99 -17.01 -16.12 11.44
CA GLU A 99 -17.67 -17.36 11.86
C GLU A 99 -18.91 -17.12 12.74
N LEU A 100 -19.17 -15.85 13.13
CA LEU A 100 -20.36 -15.54 13.93
C LEU A 100 -21.65 -15.63 13.08
N PRO A 101 -22.74 -16.18 13.63
CA PRO A 101 -24.02 -16.22 12.92
C PRO A 101 -24.49 -14.80 12.53
N GLY A 102 -24.81 -14.61 11.26
CA GLY A 102 -25.24 -13.30 10.74
C GLY A 102 -24.10 -12.39 10.26
N SER A 103 -22.88 -12.80 10.32
CA SER A 103 -21.70 -12.03 9.88
C SER A 103 -21.45 -12.07 8.35
N GLY A 104 -22.49 -12.18 7.55
CA GLY A 104 -22.37 -11.95 6.10
C GLY A 104 -21.92 -10.51 5.84
N PHE A 105 -20.88 -10.31 5.03
CA PHE A 105 -20.58 -8.97 4.54
C PHE A 105 -21.72 -8.52 3.60
N GLU A 106 -22.41 -7.45 4.00
CA GLU A 106 -23.49 -6.86 3.20
C GLU A 106 -23.04 -5.46 2.75
N PRO A 107 -22.62 -5.31 1.48
CA PRO A 107 -22.06 -4.05 0.98
C PRO A 107 -22.98 -2.84 1.17
N ALA A 108 -24.30 -3.03 0.99
CA ALA A 108 -25.27 -1.95 1.04
C ALA A 108 -25.40 -1.30 2.43
N SER A 109 -25.11 -2.04 3.51
CA SER A 109 -25.22 -1.56 4.89
C SER A 109 -23.87 -1.45 5.61
N SER A 110 -22.77 -1.84 4.98
CA SER A 110 -21.45 -1.82 5.58
C SER A 110 -20.88 -0.40 5.68
N GLU A 111 -20.38 -0.01 6.83
CA GLU A 111 -19.66 1.25 7.09
C GLU A 111 -18.13 1.02 7.11
N ARG A 112 -17.66 -0.07 6.52
CA ARG A 112 -16.24 -0.42 6.52
C ARG A 112 -15.38 0.61 5.78
N VAL A 113 -14.20 0.88 6.32
CA VAL A 113 -13.17 1.70 5.68
C VAL A 113 -12.15 0.77 5.04
N PHE A 114 -11.95 0.89 3.73
CA PHE A 114 -10.90 0.18 3.00
C PHE A 114 -9.71 1.11 2.73
N HIS A 115 -8.52 0.63 2.98
CA HIS A 115 -7.28 1.36 2.73
C HIS A 115 -6.59 0.82 1.49
N LEU A 116 -6.55 1.61 0.42
CA LEU A 116 -5.96 1.27 -0.86
C LEU A 116 -4.71 2.13 -1.13
N CYS A 117 -3.67 1.51 -1.66
CA CYS A 117 -2.55 2.23 -2.23
C CYS A 117 -2.59 2.06 -3.76
N VAL A 118 -2.73 3.17 -4.48
CA VAL A 118 -2.66 3.18 -5.95
C VAL A 118 -1.45 3.99 -6.33
N CYS A 119 -0.44 3.34 -6.95
CA CYS A 119 0.81 4.01 -7.27
C CYS A 119 0.65 4.99 -8.44
N SER A 120 1.40 6.08 -8.40
CA SER A 120 1.53 6.97 -9.55
C SER A 120 2.22 6.25 -10.73
N PRO A 121 1.77 6.45 -11.98
CA PRO A 121 0.72 7.39 -12.41
C PRO A 121 -0.71 6.82 -12.42
N LEU A 122 -0.90 5.56 -12.03
CA LEU A 122 -2.20 4.87 -12.05
C LEU A 122 -3.27 5.57 -11.19
N ASP A 123 -2.84 6.22 -10.10
CA ASP A 123 -3.70 6.98 -9.20
C ASP A 123 -4.51 8.06 -9.92
N SER A 124 -3.96 8.68 -10.95
CA SER A 124 -4.63 9.75 -11.70
C SER A 124 -5.89 9.30 -12.46
N ILE A 125 -6.00 8.02 -12.78
CA ILE A 125 -7.16 7.46 -13.50
C ILE A 125 -7.97 6.47 -12.66
N LEU A 126 -7.32 5.60 -11.90
CA LEU A 126 -8.02 4.51 -11.21
C LEU A 126 -8.73 5.00 -9.95
N THR A 127 -8.18 5.98 -9.24
CA THR A 127 -8.75 6.45 -7.97
C THR A 127 -10.18 6.96 -8.14
N SER A 128 -10.44 7.80 -9.15
CA SER A 128 -11.79 8.31 -9.43
C SER A 128 -12.75 7.24 -9.91
N GLN A 129 -12.27 6.29 -10.71
CA GLN A 129 -13.09 5.18 -11.19
C GLN A 129 -13.51 4.26 -10.05
N ILE A 130 -12.57 3.90 -9.17
CA ILE A 130 -12.84 3.08 -7.99
C ILE A 130 -13.78 3.80 -7.04
N TYR A 131 -13.51 5.07 -6.72
CA TYR A 131 -14.35 5.86 -5.83
C TYR A 131 -15.79 5.91 -6.33
N ASN A 132 -16.02 6.35 -7.58
CA ASN A 132 -17.36 6.49 -8.16
C ASN A 132 -18.11 5.15 -8.21
N HIS A 133 -17.42 4.06 -8.54
CA HIS A 133 -18.06 2.74 -8.59
C HIS A 133 -18.50 2.29 -7.19
N ILE A 134 -17.62 2.38 -6.20
CA ILE A 134 -17.94 1.96 -4.83
C ILE A 134 -19.05 2.84 -4.23
N GLU A 135 -19.01 4.16 -4.44
CA GLU A 135 -20.06 5.07 -3.98
C GLU A 135 -21.44 4.70 -4.54
N GLN A 136 -21.51 4.24 -5.80
CA GLN A 136 -22.77 3.84 -6.43
C GLN A 136 -23.37 2.55 -5.87
N ILE A 137 -22.51 1.56 -5.53
CA ILE A 137 -22.97 0.22 -5.13
C ILE A 137 -22.98 -0.01 -3.61
N ALA A 138 -22.20 0.78 -2.87
CA ALA A 138 -22.06 0.67 -1.43
C ALA A 138 -21.75 2.05 -0.80
N PRO A 139 -22.73 2.96 -0.73
CA PRO A 139 -22.50 4.37 -0.40
C PRO A 139 -22.01 4.62 1.02
N ASN A 140 -22.16 3.66 1.93
CA ASN A 140 -21.68 3.77 3.31
C ASN A 140 -20.24 3.25 3.49
N ILE A 141 -19.69 2.55 2.49
CA ILE A 141 -18.29 2.12 2.50
C ILE A 141 -17.39 3.31 2.19
N HIS A 142 -16.35 3.48 3.00
CA HIS A 142 -15.34 4.51 2.77
C HIS A 142 -14.07 3.91 2.18
N VAL A 143 -13.52 4.56 1.14
CA VAL A 143 -12.24 4.17 0.54
C VAL A 143 -11.21 5.26 0.77
N MET A 144 -10.15 4.91 1.50
CA MET A 144 -9.04 5.80 1.79
C MET A 144 -7.87 5.47 0.88
N PHE A 145 -7.46 6.45 0.05
CA PHE A 145 -6.39 6.27 -0.93
C PHE A 145 -5.05 6.82 -0.43
N LYS A 146 -3.99 6.06 -0.73
CA LYS A 146 -2.60 6.51 -0.66
C LYS A 146 -2.01 6.42 -2.07
N SER A 147 -1.26 7.42 -2.50
CA SER A 147 -0.75 7.50 -3.88
C SER A 147 0.71 7.09 -4.04
N SER A 148 1.42 6.80 -2.96
CA SER A 148 2.84 6.49 -3.02
C SER A 148 3.18 5.13 -2.42
N LEU A 149 3.91 4.32 -3.19
CA LEU A 149 4.65 3.19 -2.65
C LEU A 149 5.95 3.70 -1.99
N ASN A 150 6.31 3.10 -0.88
CA ASN A 150 7.56 3.40 -0.17
C ASN A 150 8.15 2.11 0.44
N GLN A 151 9.29 2.23 1.08
CA GLN A 151 9.98 1.08 1.71
C GLN A 151 9.13 0.36 2.77
N ASN A 152 8.08 1.01 3.27
CA ASN A 152 7.18 0.44 4.27
C ASN A 152 5.93 -0.22 3.65
N THR A 153 5.76 -0.23 2.33
CA THR A 153 4.55 -0.76 1.69
C THR A 153 4.34 -2.24 2.00
N GLU A 154 5.39 -3.06 1.94
CA GLU A 154 5.31 -4.47 2.35
C GLU A 154 4.92 -4.60 3.83
N HIS A 155 5.45 -3.72 4.68
CA HIS A 155 5.07 -3.67 6.09
C HIS A 155 3.60 -3.29 6.25
N GLN A 156 3.15 -2.26 5.54
CA GLN A 156 1.74 -1.82 5.58
C GLN A 156 0.77 -2.89 5.10
N LEU A 157 1.12 -3.66 4.05
CA LEU A 157 0.35 -4.82 3.61
C LEU A 157 0.34 -5.93 4.67
N ARG A 158 1.50 -6.28 5.22
CA ARG A 158 1.65 -7.32 6.24
C ARG A 158 0.84 -7.04 7.49
N TYR A 159 0.76 -5.77 7.90
CA TYR A 159 0.02 -5.35 9.09
C TYR A 159 -1.38 -4.82 8.75
N GLN A 160 -1.81 -4.99 7.49
CA GLN A 160 -3.14 -4.56 7.01
C GLN A 160 -3.47 -3.09 7.27
N GLU A 161 -2.44 -2.23 7.38
CA GLU A 161 -2.60 -0.77 7.34
C GLU A 161 -2.98 -0.27 5.93
N THR A 162 -2.68 -1.09 4.93
CA THR A 162 -3.13 -0.99 3.54
C THR A 162 -3.60 -2.37 3.15
N GLU A 163 -4.83 -2.47 2.70
CA GLU A 163 -5.45 -3.77 2.38
C GLU A 163 -5.13 -4.20 0.94
N PHE A 164 -5.07 -3.23 0.02
CA PHE A 164 -4.77 -3.48 -1.38
C PHE A 164 -3.74 -2.48 -1.92
N VAL A 165 -2.88 -2.98 -2.80
CA VAL A 165 -1.92 -2.16 -3.56
C VAL A 165 -2.14 -2.40 -5.04
N ILE A 166 -2.33 -1.33 -5.81
CA ILE A 166 -2.37 -1.35 -7.28
C ILE A 166 -1.09 -0.71 -7.78
N SER A 167 -0.23 -1.49 -8.43
CA SER A 167 1.09 -1.03 -8.85
C SER A 167 1.64 -1.84 -10.02
N TYR A 168 2.77 -1.38 -10.58
CA TYR A 168 3.55 -2.16 -11.55
C TYR A 168 4.57 -3.11 -10.90
N GLU A 169 4.56 -3.21 -9.57
CA GLU A 169 5.39 -4.16 -8.81
C GLU A 169 4.58 -5.43 -8.53
N ASP A 170 5.23 -6.56 -8.74
CA ASP A 170 4.76 -7.85 -8.28
C ASP A 170 5.50 -8.19 -6.97
N PHE A 171 4.75 -8.31 -5.88
CA PHE A 171 5.30 -8.62 -4.57
C PHE A 171 5.60 -10.13 -4.49
N HIS A 172 6.79 -10.55 -4.95
CA HIS A 172 7.22 -11.95 -5.04
C HIS A 172 7.56 -12.56 -3.66
N ARG A 173 6.63 -12.53 -2.71
CA ARG A 173 6.81 -13.16 -1.40
C ARG A 173 5.62 -14.08 -1.10
N PRO A 174 5.84 -15.21 -0.39
CA PRO A 174 4.78 -16.19 -0.11
C PRO A 174 3.57 -15.62 0.63
N GLU A 175 3.77 -14.59 1.46
CA GLU A 175 2.71 -13.96 2.24
C GLU A 175 1.84 -12.99 1.43
N PHE A 176 2.23 -12.65 0.20
CA PHE A 176 1.44 -11.74 -0.65
C PHE A 176 0.86 -12.48 -1.85
N THR A 177 -0.37 -12.15 -2.17
CA THR A 177 -1.03 -12.54 -3.41
C THR A 177 -1.00 -11.36 -4.37
N SER A 178 -0.58 -11.59 -5.61
CA SER A 178 -0.61 -10.60 -6.68
C SER A 178 -1.34 -11.16 -7.88
N VAL A 179 -2.34 -10.45 -8.37
CA VAL A 179 -3.08 -10.81 -9.58
C VAL A 179 -2.86 -9.76 -10.67
N PRO A 180 -2.60 -10.16 -11.92
CA PRO A 180 -2.44 -9.23 -13.01
C PRO A 180 -3.81 -8.61 -13.36
N LEU A 181 -3.85 -7.29 -13.48
CA LEU A 181 -5.04 -6.52 -13.89
C LEU A 181 -5.04 -6.26 -15.39
N PHE A 182 -4.02 -5.56 -15.87
CA PHE A 182 -3.84 -5.22 -17.28
C PHE A 182 -2.36 -5.02 -17.62
N LYS A 183 -2.09 -4.83 -18.90
CA LYS A 183 -0.74 -4.59 -19.39
C LYS A 183 -0.67 -3.23 -20.09
N ASP A 184 0.13 -2.33 -19.55
CA ASP A 184 0.36 -1.00 -20.13
C ASP A 184 1.47 -1.05 -21.19
N GLU A 185 1.20 -0.43 -22.32
CA GLU A 185 2.23 -0.14 -23.32
C GLU A 185 3.01 1.13 -22.92
N MET A 186 4.32 1.06 -23.02
CA MET A 186 5.20 2.19 -22.76
C MET A 186 5.66 2.83 -24.06
N VAL A 187 5.75 4.16 -24.04
CA VAL A 187 6.12 4.99 -25.17
C VAL A 187 7.24 5.93 -24.80
N LEU A 188 7.98 6.42 -25.80
CA LEU A 188 8.86 7.56 -25.63
C LEU A 188 8.06 8.84 -25.84
N VAL A 189 8.26 9.81 -24.96
CA VAL A 189 7.64 11.13 -25.02
C VAL A 189 8.73 12.19 -25.17
N ALA A 190 8.52 13.12 -26.09
CA ALA A 190 9.39 14.27 -26.30
C ALA A 190 8.55 15.51 -26.65
N SER A 191 9.11 16.71 -26.52
CA SER A 191 8.47 17.93 -27.05
C SER A 191 8.25 17.83 -28.55
N LYS A 192 7.14 18.36 -29.09
CA LYS A 192 6.94 18.49 -30.54
C LYS A 192 8.08 19.27 -31.23
N ASN A 193 8.72 20.16 -30.48
CA ASN A 193 9.83 20.98 -30.95
C ASN A 193 11.23 20.39 -30.65
N HIS A 194 11.28 19.10 -30.27
CA HIS A 194 12.55 18.46 -29.91
C HIS A 194 13.57 18.56 -31.07
N PRO A 195 14.84 18.91 -30.79
CA PRO A 195 15.81 19.20 -31.85
C PRO A 195 16.19 17.99 -32.70
N THR A 196 16.30 16.81 -32.07
CA THR A 196 16.82 15.58 -32.70
C THR A 196 15.73 14.54 -32.95
N ILE A 197 14.70 14.45 -32.12
CA ILE A 197 13.63 13.45 -32.23
C ILE A 197 12.58 13.93 -33.23
N LYS A 198 12.59 13.35 -34.44
CA LYS A 198 11.66 13.71 -35.54
C LYS A 198 11.26 12.48 -36.34
N GLY A 199 10.48 11.58 -35.77
CA GLY A 199 9.98 10.41 -36.51
C GLY A 199 10.32 9.06 -35.86
N PRO A 200 10.31 7.98 -36.64
CA PRO A 200 10.57 6.64 -36.12
C PRO A 200 11.94 6.54 -35.47
N LEU A 201 11.94 5.96 -34.25
CA LEU A 201 13.15 5.85 -33.41
C LEU A 201 13.81 4.48 -33.58
N LEU A 202 15.13 4.48 -33.49
CA LEU A 202 15.94 3.28 -33.29
C LEU A 202 16.34 3.17 -31.81
N LYS A 203 16.73 1.96 -31.40
CA LYS A 203 17.12 1.71 -30.00
C LYS A 203 18.20 2.67 -29.48
N HIS A 204 19.19 3.01 -30.31
CA HIS A 204 20.27 3.90 -29.92
C HIS A 204 19.81 5.36 -29.74
N ASP A 205 18.77 5.81 -30.45
CA ASP A 205 18.22 7.16 -30.29
C ASP A 205 17.68 7.36 -28.88
N VAL A 206 16.97 6.34 -28.32
CA VAL A 206 16.45 6.40 -26.97
C VAL A 206 17.55 6.59 -25.93
N TYR A 207 18.68 5.90 -26.08
CA TYR A 207 19.76 5.95 -25.09
C TYR A 207 20.74 7.10 -25.29
N ASN A 208 20.76 7.74 -26.45
CA ASN A 208 21.62 8.89 -26.72
C ASN A 208 21.03 10.20 -26.20
N GLU A 209 19.73 10.25 -25.93
CA GLU A 209 19.07 11.43 -25.41
C GLU A 209 19.20 11.53 -23.87
N GLN A 210 19.04 12.73 -23.35
CA GLN A 210 18.93 12.96 -21.91
C GLN A 210 17.50 12.73 -21.45
N HIS A 211 17.32 12.02 -20.35
CA HIS A 211 16.03 11.61 -19.86
C HIS A 211 15.56 12.41 -18.65
N ALA A 212 14.26 12.67 -18.64
CA ALA A 212 13.51 13.00 -17.44
C ALA A 212 12.79 11.73 -16.93
N ALA A 213 12.93 11.39 -15.68
CA ALA A 213 12.34 10.18 -15.10
C ALA A 213 11.61 10.49 -13.78
N VAL A 214 10.67 9.64 -13.41
CA VAL A 214 10.17 9.62 -12.03
C VAL A 214 11.28 9.08 -11.13
N SER A 215 11.35 9.55 -9.89
CA SER A 215 12.35 9.12 -8.91
C SER A 215 12.52 7.59 -8.92
N LEU A 216 13.78 7.16 -9.04
CA LEU A 216 14.16 5.74 -9.17
C LEU A 216 14.12 5.00 -7.81
N ASP A 217 13.34 5.44 -6.86
CA ASP A 217 13.09 4.68 -5.65
C ASP A 217 12.43 3.33 -6.02
N ARG A 218 12.91 2.27 -5.42
CA ARG A 218 12.55 0.86 -5.71
C ARG A 218 11.04 0.62 -5.86
N PHE A 219 10.24 1.38 -5.15
CA PHE A 219 8.77 1.23 -5.14
C PHE A 219 8.03 2.32 -5.95
N ALA A 220 8.72 3.34 -6.44
CA ALA A 220 8.10 4.46 -7.14
C ALA A 220 8.34 4.41 -8.65
N SER A 221 9.27 3.59 -9.14
CA SER A 221 9.72 3.65 -10.51
C SER A 221 9.16 2.55 -11.39
N PHE A 222 8.02 2.80 -12.03
CA PHE A 222 7.56 1.96 -13.13
C PHE A 222 8.52 1.98 -14.32
N SER A 223 9.43 2.95 -14.43
CA SER A 223 10.41 3.12 -15.52
C SER A 223 11.77 2.44 -15.24
N GLN A 224 12.02 1.93 -14.04
CA GLN A 224 13.28 1.32 -13.64
C GLN A 224 13.84 0.27 -14.62
N PRO A 225 13.03 -0.65 -15.21
CA PRO A 225 13.56 -1.67 -16.11
C PRO A 225 14.22 -1.13 -17.38
N TRP A 226 14.00 0.12 -17.73
CA TRP A 226 14.61 0.74 -18.94
C TRP A 226 15.86 1.54 -18.63
N TYR A 227 16.10 1.87 -17.36
CA TYR A 227 17.24 2.66 -16.91
C TYR A 227 18.32 1.83 -16.22
N ASP A 228 17.98 0.65 -15.68
CA ASP A 228 18.92 -0.23 -14.95
C ASP A 228 19.69 -1.23 -15.83
N THR A 229 19.53 -1.19 -17.16
CA THR A 229 20.24 -2.14 -18.03
C THR A 229 21.73 -1.78 -18.07
N VAL A 230 22.55 -2.74 -17.65
CA VAL A 230 24.01 -2.67 -17.44
C VAL A 230 24.82 -2.17 -18.64
N ASP A 231 24.26 -2.20 -19.86
CA ASP A 231 24.99 -1.90 -21.08
C ASP A 231 24.98 -0.43 -21.52
N LYS A 232 24.05 0.40 -21.07
CA LYS A 232 24.01 1.85 -21.25
C LYS A 232 23.01 2.48 -20.27
N GLN A 233 23.52 3.13 -19.25
CA GLN A 233 22.71 4.06 -18.47
C GLN A 233 22.26 5.19 -19.38
N ALA A 234 20.95 5.27 -19.67
CA ALA A 234 20.39 6.50 -20.21
C ALA A 234 20.75 7.63 -19.22
N SER A 235 21.26 8.73 -19.76
CA SER A 235 21.64 9.87 -18.91
C SER A 235 20.38 10.52 -18.36
N ILE A 236 20.07 10.26 -17.07
CA ILE A 236 18.96 10.91 -16.38
C ILE A 236 19.42 12.31 -15.96
N ALA A 237 18.88 13.32 -16.62
CA ALA A 237 19.18 14.72 -16.32
C ALA A 237 18.17 15.36 -15.36
N TYR A 238 16.97 14.78 -15.22
CA TYR A 238 15.92 15.26 -14.31
C TYR A 238 15.20 14.09 -13.64
N GLN A 239 14.96 14.22 -12.34
CA GLN A 239 14.13 13.29 -11.57
C GLN A 239 12.97 14.03 -10.91
N GLY A 240 11.75 13.66 -11.25
CA GLY A 240 10.51 14.20 -10.68
C GLY A 240 9.84 13.24 -9.72
N MET A 241 8.97 13.77 -8.84
CA MET A 241 8.20 12.96 -7.89
C MET A 241 6.96 12.32 -8.53
N ALA A 242 6.46 12.88 -9.64
CA ALA A 242 5.27 12.39 -10.34
C ALA A 242 5.47 12.47 -11.86
N MET A 243 4.80 11.57 -12.60
CA MET A 243 4.91 11.54 -14.05
C MET A 243 4.41 12.82 -14.71
N MET A 244 3.39 13.47 -14.15
CA MET A 244 2.91 14.77 -14.67
C MET A 244 3.99 15.86 -14.62
N SER A 245 4.79 15.91 -13.56
CA SER A 245 5.93 16.83 -13.48
C SER A 245 6.99 16.50 -14.54
N VAL A 246 7.23 15.21 -14.77
CA VAL A 246 8.15 14.76 -15.83
C VAL A 246 7.67 15.19 -17.21
N LEU A 247 6.38 14.95 -17.54
CA LEU A 247 5.80 15.35 -18.82
C LEU A 247 5.83 16.87 -19.03
N SER A 248 5.57 17.66 -17.98
CA SER A 248 5.67 19.13 -18.01
C SER A 248 7.08 19.61 -18.28
N VAL A 249 8.11 18.98 -17.70
CA VAL A 249 9.52 19.31 -17.98
C VAL A 249 9.90 18.92 -19.40
N VAL A 250 9.50 17.74 -19.86
CA VAL A 250 9.75 17.27 -21.24
C VAL A 250 9.15 18.22 -22.26
N SER A 251 7.95 18.75 -22.02
CA SER A 251 7.28 19.67 -22.95
C SER A 251 8.07 20.95 -23.21
N GLN A 252 8.88 21.40 -22.24
CA GLN A 252 9.58 22.68 -22.27
C GLN A 252 11.10 22.55 -22.45
N THR A 253 11.61 21.32 -22.61
CA THR A 253 13.05 21.06 -22.70
C THR A 253 13.37 20.14 -23.87
N HIS A 254 14.64 19.79 -24.01
CA HIS A 254 15.16 18.77 -24.93
C HIS A 254 15.27 17.38 -24.27
N LEU A 255 14.65 17.20 -23.11
CA LEU A 255 14.65 15.91 -22.44
C LEU A 255 13.55 15.02 -23.04
N VAL A 256 13.77 13.71 -22.94
CA VAL A 256 12.77 12.70 -23.29
C VAL A 256 12.35 11.92 -22.05
N ALA A 257 11.20 11.26 -22.09
CA ALA A 257 10.75 10.39 -21.00
C ALA A 257 10.10 9.12 -21.54
N ILE A 258 10.14 8.06 -20.73
CA ILE A 258 9.34 6.85 -20.96
C ILE A 258 8.11 6.94 -20.06
N ALA A 259 6.94 6.84 -20.67
CA ALA A 259 5.65 6.99 -20.00
C ALA A 259 4.63 5.93 -20.48
N PRO A 260 3.60 5.61 -19.69
CA PRO A 260 2.47 4.84 -20.17
C PRO A 260 1.80 5.55 -21.34
N ARG A 261 1.43 4.78 -22.41
CA ARG A 261 0.82 5.33 -23.62
C ARG A 261 -0.43 6.15 -23.30
N TRP A 262 -1.32 5.61 -22.49
CA TRP A 262 -2.59 6.27 -22.13
C TRP A 262 -2.37 7.65 -21.50
N LEU A 263 -1.34 7.77 -20.63
CA LEU A 263 -1.03 9.04 -19.97
C LEU A 263 -0.38 10.03 -20.96
N ALA A 264 0.52 9.53 -21.79
CA ALA A 264 1.18 10.35 -22.80
C ALA A 264 0.17 10.93 -23.82
N GLU A 265 -0.78 10.11 -24.27
CA GLU A 265 -1.83 10.50 -25.23
C GLU A 265 -2.82 11.50 -24.61
N GLU A 266 -3.20 11.31 -23.35
CA GLU A 266 -4.10 12.24 -22.61
C GLU A 266 -3.54 13.67 -22.59
N PHE A 267 -2.23 13.83 -22.41
CA PHE A 267 -1.58 15.13 -22.29
C PHE A 267 -0.82 15.58 -23.55
N ALA A 268 -0.83 14.78 -24.62
CA ALA A 268 -0.07 15.07 -25.83
C ALA A 268 -0.42 16.42 -26.48
N GLU A 269 -1.69 16.75 -26.54
CA GLU A 269 -2.13 18.01 -27.14
C GLU A 269 -1.88 19.20 -26.22
N SER A 270 -2.28 19.11 -24.96
CA SER A 270 -2.19 20.22 -23.98
C SER A 270 -0.76 20.60 -23.64
N LEU A 271 0.16 19.66 -23.65
CA LEU A 271 1.58 19.88 -23.38
C LEU A 271 2.46 19.92 -24.64
N GLU A 272 1.87 19.92 -25.84
CA GLU A 272 2.61 19.91 -27.11
C GLU A 272 3.68 18.79 -27.19
N LEU A 273 3.28 17.58 -26.79
CA LEU A 273 4.16 16.42 -26.80
C LEU A 273 3.97 15.59 -28.08
N GLN A 274 5.04 14.94 -28.52
CA GLN A 274 5.00 13.84 -29.45
C GLN A 274 5.13 12.51 -28.70
N VAL A 275 4.29 11.56 -29.08
CA VAL A 275 4.21 10.22 -28.48
C VAL A 275 4.73 9.23 -29.52
N LEU A 276 5.81 8.54 -29.21
CA LEU A 276 6.53 7.69 -30.14
C LEU A 276 6.62 6.24 -29.62
N PRO A 277 6.47 5.24 -30.49
CA PRO A 277 6.66 3.85 -30.08
C PRO A 277 8.06 3.65 -29.48
N LEU A 278 8.14 2.94 -28.35
CA LEU A 278 9.41 2.62 -27.70
C LEU A 278 10.08 1.44 -28.44
N PRO A 279 11.21 1.63 -29.10
CA PRO A 279 11.86 0.61 -29.92
C PRO A 279 12.69 -0.37 -29.07
N LEU A 280 12.16 -0.80 -27.93
CA LEU A 280 12.80 -1.71 -26.99
C LEU A 280 12.00 -3.03 -26.93
N LYS A 281 12.70 -4.15 -26.67
CA LYS A 281 12.05 -5.46 -26.55
C LYS A 281 11.04 -5.48 -25.41
N GLN A 282 11.33 -4.79 -24.34
CA GLN A 282 10.46 -4.65 -23.18
C GLN A 282 9.78 -3.28 -23.24
N ASN A 283 8.65 -3.22 -23.93
CA ASN A 283 7.90 -1.98 -24.15
C ASN A 283 6.57 -1.96 -23.41
N SER A 284 6.40 -2.79 -22.38
CA SER A 284 5.17 -2.88 -21.61
C SER A 284 5.42 -3.28 -20.17
N ARG A 285 4.52 -2.88 -19.28
CA ARG A 285 4.48 -3.24 -17.87
C ARG A 285 3.12 -3.82 -17.50
N THR A 286 3.14 -4.88 -16.72
CA THR A 286 1.91 -5.42 -16.13
C THR A 286 1.59 -4.66 -14.84
N CYS A 287 0.34 -4.25 -14.70
CA CYS A 287 -0.21 -3.73 -13.46
C CYS A 287 -0.79 -4.88 -12.65
N TYR A 288 -0.53 -4.87 -11.35
CA TYR A 288 -0.98 -5.90 -10.42
C TYR A 288 -1.85 -5.29 -9.33
N LEU A 289 -2.81 -6.07 -8.86
CA LEU A 289 -3.49 -5.89 -7.59
C LEU A 289 -2.85 -6.86 -6.60
N SER A 290 -2.37 -6.35 -5.48
CA SER A 290 -1.64 -7.14 -4.48
C SER A 290 -2.22 -6.93 -3.09
N TRP A 291 -2.24 -8.00 -2.27
CA TRP A 291 -2.69 -7.98 -0.89
C TRP A 291 -1.99 -9.06 -0.05
N HIS A 292 -2.14 -9.00 1.26
CA HIS A 292 -1.64 -10.06 2.15
C HIS A 292 -2.58 -11.27 2.12
N GLU A 293 -2.07 -12.49 1.91
CA GLU A 293 -2.87 -13.71 1.73
C GLU A 293 -3.85 -13.99 2.88
N ALA A 294 -3.46 -13.61 4.10
CA ALA A 294 -4.31 -13.78 5.28
C ALA A 294 -5.64 -13.02 5.21
N ALA A 295 -5.74 -11.94 4.42
CA ALA A 295 -6.96 -11.21 4.20
C ALA A 295 -7.95 -11.93 3.26
N GLY A 296 -7.48 -12.92 2.50
CA GLY A 296 -8.28 -13.63 1.49
C GLY A 296 -9.46 -14.45 2.05
N ARG A 297 -9.59 -14.61 3.38
CA ARG A 297 -10.76 -15.25 4.02
C ARG A 297 -11.83 -14.25 4.47
N ASP A 298 -11.52 -12.97 4.48
CA ASP A 298 -12.45 -11.91 4.83
C ASP A 298 -13.42 -11.65 3.68
N LYS A 299 -14.71 -11.83 3.93
CA LYS A 299 -15.76 -11.64 2.91
C LYS A 299 -15.83 -10.22 2.36
N GLY A 300 -15.59 -9.21 3.19
CA GLY A 300 -15.52 -7.83 2.75
C GLY A 300 -14.29 -7.57 1.87
N HIS A 301 -13.15 -8.18 2.22
CA HIS A 301 -11.94 -8.12 1.41
C HIS A 301 -12.16 -8.81 0.05
N GLN A 302 -12.74 -10.02 0.02
CA GLN A 302 -13.09 -10.74 -1.22
C GLN A 302 -14.01 -9.91 -2.11
N TRP A 303 -15.05 -9.32 -1.52
CA TRP A 303 -15.95 -8.45 -2.26
C TRP A 303 -15.22 -7.24 -2.87
N MET A 304 -14.38 -6.55 -2.10
CA MET A 304 -13.60 -5.42 -2.61
C MET A 304 -12.61 -5.85 -3.69
N GLU A 305 -11.94 -7.01 -3.54
CA GLU A 305 -11.08 -7.60 -4.55
C GLU A 305 -11.83 -7.77 -5.89
N GLU A 306 -13.02 -8.38 -5.85
CA GLU A 306 -13.87 -8.57 -7.04
C GLU A 306 -14.22 -7.24 -7.71
N GLN A 307 -14.55 -6.22 -6.91
CA GLN A 307 -14.85 -4.90 -7.46
C GLN A 307 -13.60 -4.28 -8.12
N LEU A 308 -12.47 -4.29 -7.44
CA LEU A 308 -11.22 -3.73 -7.97
C LEU A 308 -10.77 -4.44 -9.25
N VAL A 309 -10.86 -5.77 -9.30
CA VAL A 309 -10.56 -6.55 -10.50
C VAL A 309 -11.52 -6.20 -11.64
N SER A 310 -12.80 -6.04 -11.34
CA SER A 310 -13.83 -5.67 -12.36
C SER A 310 -13.59 -4.28 -12.95
N ILE A 311 -13.30 -3.30 -12.11
CA ILE A 311 -13.06 -1.90 -12.51
C ILE A 311 -11.76 -1.78 -13.33
N CYS A 312 -10.70 -2.47 -12.90
CA CYS A 312 -9.37 -2.31 -13.44
C CYS A 312 -9.07 -3.21 -14.65
N LYS A 313 -9.89 -4.23 -14.96
CA LYS A 313 -9.74 -5.01 -16.19
C LYS A 313 -10.09 -4.15 -17.40
N ARG A 314 -9.08 -3.84 -18.20
CA ARG A 314 -9.17 -3.14 -19.49
C ARG A 314 -9.11 -4.11 -20.65
#